data_9d827376c6e99d7977a141d8905a767d
#
_entry.id   9d827376c6e99d7977a141d8905a767d
#
_cell.length_a   1.000
_cell.length_b   1.000
_cell.length_c   1.000
_cell.angle_alpha   90.00
_cell.angle_beta   90.00
_cell.angle_gamma   90.00
#
_symmetry.space_group_name_H-M   'P 1'
#
loop_
_entity.id
_entity.type
_entity.pdbx_description
1 polymer ?
#
loop_
_entity_poly.entity_id
_entity_poly.type
_entity_poly.pdbx_seq_one_letter_code
_entity_poly.pdbx_strand_id
1 'polypeptide(L)'
;IEKGQSFTVSRSTRLSNLGILFAAILVFVLAMGPLWLGRADMRLLGEIFYFLALAQMWNLLAGYGGLVSVGQQAFIGIGGYLLFILTINFGVGAVLSIPLAGLIGAIVSLPVAFLVFRLRGHYFAIGTWVVAEVFLLGFAQVKSLGGGSGMSLPISIIKSIAPSRAEREATIYLLALAVVIVVIFGVYALLRSRYGLALTSIRDSEEASSSLGVNNFRIKLLVYVISAFGTASIGALIYLTKLRITPSAAFDINWTTTIIFIVVIGGIKKQDTSNLKGQTPGLGSVPVVGNLFKSRQKKDELTELLIFLAPRVIR
;
A
#
# COMPACT_ATOMS: atom_id res chain seq x y z
N ILE A 1 27.41 8.86 -45.57
CA ILE A 1 27.62 7.84 -44.53
C ILE A 1 27.65 8.60 -43.20
N GLU A 2 26.50 8.73 -42.55
CA GLU A 2 26.36 9.35 -41.23
C GLU A 2 27.08 8.48 -40.18
N LYS A 3 27.99 9.10 -39.44
CA LYS A 3 28.60 8.46 -38.28
C LYS A 3 27.56 8.04 -37.30
N GLY A 4 27.39 6.72 -37.10
CA GLY A 4 26.45 6.16 -36.10
C GLY A 4 26.76 6.75 -34.73
N GLN A 5 25.76 7.45 -34.17
CA GLN A 5 25.76 7.89 -32.79
C GLN A 5 25.76 6.66 -31.89
N SER A 6 26.83 6.39 -31.21
CA SER A 6 26.93 5.34 -30.19
C SER A 6 26.11 5.76 -28.99
N PHE A 7 24.95 5.17 -28.81
CA PHE A 7 24.15 5.36 -27.59
C PHE A 7 24.76 4.55 -26.45
N THR A 8 25.22 5.22 -25.41
CA THR A 8 25.61 4.58 -24.16
C THR A 8 24.42 4.53 -23.24
N VAL A 9 23.91 3.34 -22.99
CA VAL A 9 22.83 3.14 -22.01
C VAL A 9 23.44 3.15 -20.61
N SER A 10 23.33 4.28 -19.90
CA SER A 10 23.73 4.35 -18.50
C SER A 10 22.54 3.94 -17.60
N ARG A 11 22.73 2.91 -16.76
CA ARG A 11 21.73 2.42 -15.82
C ARG A 11 21.54 3.30 -14.59
N SER A 12 22.40 4.28 -14.36
CA SER A 12 22.34 5.24 -13.26
C SER A 12 22.80 6.62 -13.74
N THR A 13 22.02 7.64 -13.38
CA THR A 13 22.40 9.03 -13.58
C THR A 13 22.89 9.64 -12.26
N ARG A 14 23.67 10.73 -12.32
CA ARG A 14 24.11 11.46 -11.10
C ARG A 14 22.93 11.86 -10.21
N LEU A 15 21.79 12.27 -10.81
CA LEU A 15 20.56 12.59 -10.11
C LEU A 15 19.96 11.38 -9.40
N SER A 16 20.01 10.19 -10.01
CA SER A 16 19.54 8.94 -9.39
C SER A 16 20.38 8.59 -8.16
N ASN A 17 21.71 8.74 -8.24
CA ASN A 17 22.61 8.45 -7.12
C ASN A 17 22.42 9.45 -5.97
N LEU A 18 22.21 10.73 -6.28
CA LEU A 18 21.85 11.74 -5.28
C LEU A 18 20.50 11.44 -4.61
N GLY A 19 19.52 10.97 -5.38
CA GLY A 19 18.23 10.55 -4.85
C GLY A 19 18.33 9.36 -3.89
N ILE A 20 19.16 8.36 -4.22
CA ILE A 20 19.43 7.21 -3.35
C ILE A 20 20.14 7.66 -2.07
N LEU A 21 21.14 8.55 -2.18
CA LEU A 21 21.84 9.10 -1.02
C LEU A 21 20.89 9.86 -0.09
N PHE A 22 20.04 10.72 -0.66
CA PHE A 22 19.01 11.46 0.12
C PHE A 22 18.05 10.51 0.81
N ALA A 23 17.56 9.49 0.10
CA ALA A 23 16.68 8.47 0.69
C ALA A 23 17.37 7.71 1.83
N ALA A 24 18.65 7.35 1.67
CA ALA A 24 19.43 6.68 2.71
C ALA A 24 19.62 7.56 3.96
N ILE A 25 19.92 8.85 3.77
CA ILE A 25 20.04 9.82 4.85
C ILE A 25 18.68 9.98 5.57
N LEU A 26 17.58 10.11 4.82
CA LEU A 26 16.24 10.23 5.38
C LEU A 26 15.88 9.00 6.23
N VAL A 27 16.12 7.79 5.71
CA VAL A 27 15.89 6.54 6.45
C VAL A 27 16.74 6.49 7.72
N PHE A 28 18.01 6.90 7.65
CA PHE A 28 18.90 6.95 8.80
C PHE A 28 18.39 7.93 9.88
N VAL A 29 17.98 9.14 9.49
CA VAL A 29 17.40 10.14 10.41
C VAL A 29 16.11 9.60 11.06
N LEU A 30 15.23 8.96 10.29
CA LEU A 30 14.01 8.35 10.81
C LEU A 30 14.31 7.16 11.73
N ALA A 31 15.34 6.35 11.44
CA ALA A 31 15.75 5.25 12.32
C ALA A 31 16.28 5.73 13.68
N MET A 32 16.89 6.90 13.71
CA MET A 32 17.32 7.56 14.95
C MET A 32 16.16 8.28 15.69
N GLY A 33 14.95 8.24 15.14
CA GLY A 33 13.75 8.88 15.69
C GLY A 33 13.51 8.63 17.19
N PRO A 34 13.62 7.38 17.71
CA PRO A 34 13.41 7.12 19.13
C PRO A 34 14.30 7.91 20.10
N LEU A 35 15.41 8.50 19.63
CA LEU A 35 16.33 9.30 20.45
C LEU A 35 15.87 10.75 20.66
N TRP A 36 15.08 11.30 19.73
CA TRP A 36 14.70 12.71 19.71
C TRP A 36 13.21 12.99 19.53
N LEU A 37 12.44 12.00 19.08
CA LEU A 37 10.98 12.13 18.89
C LEU A 37 10.22 11.86 20.18
N GLY A 38 9.17 12.65 20.40
CA GLY A 38 8.17 12.39 21.42
C GLY A 38 7.32 11.14 21.09
N ARG A 39 6.66 10.57 22.10
CA ARG A 39 5.78 9.39 21.91
C ARG A 39 4.64 9.65 20.94
N ALA A 40 4.06 10.85 20.98
CA ALA A 40 2.98 11.23 20.08
C ALA A 40 3.46 11.26 18.62
N ASP A 41 4.64 11.81 18.38
CA ASP A 41 5.24 11.93 17.05
C ASP A 41 5.62 10.56 16.48
N MET A 42 6.21 9.67 17.30
CA MET A 42 6.50 8.29 16.89
C MET A 42 5.23 7.53 16.48
N ARG A 43 4.13 7.75 17.20
CA ARG A 43 2.84 7.13 16.87
C ARG A 43 2.28 7.68 15.57
N LEU A 44 2.30 9.01 15.39
CA LEU A 44 1.85 9.66 14.17
C LEU A 44 2.66 9.22 12.95
N LEU A 45 3.99 9.20 13.06
CA LEU A 45 4.86 8.74 11.98
C LEU A 45 4.65 7.24 11.69
N GLY A 46 4.44 6.42 12.72
CA GLY A 46 4.07 5.02 12.56
C GLY A 46 2.78 4.85 11.75
N GLU A 47 1.78 5.69 12.01
CA GLU A 47 0.53 5.73 11.22
C GLU A 47 0.79 6.10 9.77
N ILE A 48 1.60 7.12 9.52
CA ILE A 48 2.00 7.52 8.17
C ILE A 48 2.74 6.37 7.46
N PHE A 49 3.62 5.65 8.13
CA PHE A 49 4.40 4.56 7.54
C PHE A 49 3.51 3.40 7.09
N TYR A 50 2.55 2.96 7.92
CA TYR A 50 1.70 1.87 7.47
C TYR A 50 0.68 2.30 6.42
N PHE A 51 0.16 3.53 6.43
CA PHE A 51 -0.66 4.02 5.32
C PHE A 51 0.14 4.15 4.02
N LEU A 52 1.39 4.60 4.09
CA LEU A 52 2.29 4.67 2.93
C LEU A 52 2.56 3.26 2.37
N ALA A 53 2.82 2.29 3.24
CA ALA A 53 3.04 0.91 2.82
C ALA A 53 1.77 0.27 2.21
N LEU A 54 0.59 0.50 2.81
CA LEU A 54 -0.69 0.06 2.26
C LEU A 54 -0.97 0.69 0.89
N ALA A 55 -0.72 1.99 0.76
CA ALA A 55 -0.87 2.73 -0.49
C ALA A 55 0.03 2.16 -1.61
N GLN A 56 1.27 1.76 -1.28
CA GLN A 56 2.17 1.10 -2.23
C GLN A 56 1.65 -0.27 -2.65
N MET A 57 1.09 -1.07 -1.73
CA MET A 57 0.52 -2.38 -2.05
C MET A 57 -0.72 -2.25 -2.94
N TRP A 58 -1.58 -1.27 -2.67
CA TRP A 58 -2.72 -1.01 -3.55
C TRP A 58 -2.31 -0.45 -4.91
N ASN A 59 -1.35 0.48 -4.94
CA ASN A 59 -0.83 1.05 -6.19
C ASN A 59 -0.15 -0.01 -7.07
N LEU A 60 0.47 -1.02 -6.47
CA LEU A 60 1.02 -2.16 -7.19
C LEU A 60 -0.07 -2.91 -7.96
N LEU A 61 -1.26 -3.09 -7.37
CA LEU A 61 -2.40 -3.73 -8.03
C LEU A 61 -3.06 -2.81 -9.07
N ALA A 62 -3.49 -1.62 -8.63
CA ALA A 62 -4.31 -0.74 -9.44
C ALA A 62 -3.47 0.07 -10.43
N GLY A 63 -2.39 0.71 -9.96
CA GLY A 63 -1.56 1.59 -10.78
C GLY A 63 -0.71 0.86 -11.80
N TYR A 64 -0.11 -0.27 -11.42
CA TYR A 64 0.77 -1.04 -12.30
C TYR A 64 0.09 -2.27 -12.92
N GLY A 65 -0.78 -2.95 -12.18
CA GLY A 65 -1.45 -4.16 -12.64
C GLY A 65 -2.82 -3.95 -13.28
N GLY A 66 -3.37 -2.73 -13.25
CA GLY A 66 -4.71 -2.43 -13.77
C GLY A 66 -5.86 -3.09 -12.98
N LEU A 67 -5.59 -3.64 -11.78
CA LEU A 67 -6.53 -4.35 -10.93
C LEU A 67 -7.05 -3.44 -9.82
N VAL A 68 -8.07 -2.65 -10.09
CA VAL A 68 -8.67 -1.74 -9.10
C VAL A 68 -9.47 -2.56 -8.08
N SER A 69 -8.82 -2.89 -6.95
CA SER A 69 -9.44 -3.64 -5.86
C SER A 69 -10.03 -2.70 -4.81
N VAL A 70 -11.26 -3.00 -4.37
CA VAL A 70 -11.95 -2.33 -3.24
C VAL A 70 -12.02 -3.28 -2.03
N GLY A 71 -11.26 -4.37 -2.03
CA GLY A 71 -11.28 -5.39 -0.98
C GLY A 71 -9.98 -5.51 -0.17
N GLN A 72 -9.12 -4.49 -0.13
CA GLN A 72 -7.84 -4.56 0.61
C GLN A 72 -8.04 -4.73 2.12
N GLN A 73 -9.15 -4.22 2.67
CA GLN A 73 -9.53 -4.41 4.08
C GLN A 73 -9.66 -5.91 4.45
N ALA A 74 -9.96 -6.80 3.50
CA ALA A 74 -9.98 -8.23 3.74
C ALA A 74 -8.62 -8.72 4.27
N PHE A 75 -7.54 -8.35 3.59
CA PHE A 75 -6.19 -8.77 3.96
C PHE A 75 -5.66 -8.01 5.20
N ILE A 76 -6.07 -6.75 5.41
CA ILE A 76 -5.78 -6.02 6.66
C ILE A 76 -6.41 -6.75 7.84
N GLY A 77 -7.68 -7.14 7.74
CA GLY A 77 -8.40 -7.86 8.77
C GLY A 77 -7.83 -9.24 9.04
N ILE A 78 -7.58 -10.03 7.96
CA ILE A 78 -6.95 -11.34 8.07
C ILE A 78 -5.60 -11.24 8.77
N GLY A 79 -4.74 -10.30 8.37
CA GLY A 79 -3.42 -10.08 8.98
C GLY A 79 -3.53 -9.73 10.48
N GLY A 80 -4.46 -8.84 10.84
CA GLY A 80 -4.75 -8.50 12.22
C GLY A 80 -5.17 -9.71 13.04
N TYR A 81 -6.16 -10.48 12.59
CA TYR A 81 -6.61 -11.69 13.29
C TYR A 81 -5.53 -12.76 13.38
N LEU A 82 -4.73 -12.95 12.33
CA LEU A 82 -3.60 -13.88 12.34
C LEU A 82 -2.54 -13.51 13.37
N LEU A 83 -2.25 -12.22 13.57
CA LEU A 83 -1.38 -11.78 14.66
C LEU A 83 -1.88 -12.31 16.01
N PHE A 84 -3.18 -12.12 16.31
CA PHE A 84 -3.78 -12.57 17.58
C PHE A 84 -3.77 -14.09 17.70
N ILE A 85 -4.13 -14.81 16.64
CA ILE A 85 -4.12 -16.27 16.61
C ILE A 85 -2.71 -16.83 16.86
N LEU A 86 -1.72 -16.31 16.13
CA LEU A 86 -0.33 -16.78 16.23
C LEU A 86 0.27 -16.47 17.61
N THR A 87 -0.02 -15.31 18.17
CA THR A 87 0.54 -14.92 19.47
C THR A 87 -0.17 -15.58 20.64
N ILE A 88 -1.50 -15.72 20.61
CA ILE A 88 -2.30 -16.25 21.73
C ILE A 88 -2.33 -17.76 21.73
N ASN A 89 -2.64 -18.38 20.58
CA ASN A 89 -2.87 -19.82 20.49
C ASN A 89 -1.57 -20.61 20.25
N PHE A 90 -0.63 -20.05 19.49
CA PHE A 90 0.62 -20.73 19.12
C PHE A 90 1.84 -20.21 19.88
N GLY A 91 1.70 -19.15 20.69
CA GLY A 91 2.81 -18.58 21.47
C GLY A 91 3.93 -17.96 20.62
N VAL A 92 3.66 -17.69 19.35
CA VAL A 92 4.65 -17.07 18.46
C VAL A 92 4.92 -15.63 18.90
N GLY A 93 6.18 -15.22 18.94
CA GLY A 93 6.53 -13.84 19.27
C GLY A 93 5.87 -12.83 18.32
N ALA A 94 5.37 -11.73 18.87
CA ALA A 94 4.56 -10.76 18.13
C ALA A 94 5.26 -10.20 16.87
N VAL A 95 6.58 -9.99 16.93
CA VAL A 95 7.38 -9.51 15.79
C VAL A 95 7.43 -10.53 14.66
N LEU A 96 7.63 -11.82 14.98
CA LEU A 96 7.67 -12.90 13.99
C LEU A 96 6.27 -13.19 13.42
N SER A 97 5.22 -12.91 14.18
CA SER A 97 3.84 -13.08 13.73
C SER A 97 3.47 -12.14 12.56
N ILE A 98 4.16 -11.00 12.40
CA ILE A 98 3.92 -10.05 11.30
C ILE A 98 4.20 -10.70 9.92
N PRO A 99 5.41 -11.16 9.60
CA PRO A 99 5.67 -11.82 8.30
C PRO A 99 4.92 -13.14 8.14
N LEU A 100 4.68 -13.90 9.22
CA LEU A 100 3.89 -15.12 9.16
C LEU A 100 2.42 -14.83 8.80
N ALA A 101 1.83 -13.79 9.37
CA ALA A 101 0.48 -13.34 8.99
C ALA A 101 0.44 -12.93 7.51
N GLY A 102 1.49 -12.29 7.00
CA GLY A 102 1.65 -12.00 5.58
C GLY A 102 1.66 -13.27 4.72
N LEU A 103 2.45 -14.27 5.09
CA LEU A 103 2.54 -15.55 4.36
C LEU A 103 1.19 -16.27 4.31
N ILE A 104 0.50 -16.36 5.45
CA ILE A 104 -0.83 -16.99 5.50
C ILE A 104 -1.83 -16.16 4.68
N GLY A 105 -1.79 -14.82 4.78
CA GLY A 105 -2.60 -13.93 3.95
C GLY A 105 -2.35 -14.12 2.44
N ALA A 106 -1.09 -14.33 2.04
CA ALA A 106 -0.73 -14.67 0.68
C ALA A 106 -1.32 -16.02 0.24
N ILE A 107 -1.31 -17.04 1.10
CA ILE A 107 -1.94 -18.34 0.81
C ILE A 107 -3.46 -18.19 0.67
N VAL A 108 -4.10 -17.44 1.58
CA VAL A 108 -5.55 -17.17 1.51
C VAL A 108 -5.91 -16.38 0.25
N SER A 109 -5.02 -15.56 -0.25
CA SER A 109 -5.26 -14.80 -1.48
C SER A 109 -5.39 -15.67 -2.73
N LEU A 110 -4.84 -16.90 -2.76
CA LEU A 110 -4.92 -17.79 -3.92
C LEU A 110 -6.35 -18.19 -4.28
N PRO A 111 -7.14 -18.80 -3.37
CA PRO A 111 -8.54 -19.12 -3.68
C PRO A 111 -9.36 -17.86 -3.98
N VAL A 112 -9.09 -16.73 -3.29
CA VAL A 112 -9.76 -15.46 -3.58
C VAL A 112 -9.45 -14.98 -4.99
N ALA A 113 -8.19 -15.05 -5.43
CA ALA A 113 -7.78 -14.68 -6.78
C ALA A 113 -8.51 -15.50 -7.85
N PHE A 114 -8.62 -16.83 -7.68
CA PHE A 114 -9.36 -17.70 -8.61
C PHE A 114 -10.85 -17.31 -8.74
N LEU A 115 -11.44 -16.79 -7.65
CA LEU A 115 -12.81 -16.31 -7.65
C LEU A 115 -12.93 -14.97 -8.36
N VAL A 116 -12.13 -13.97 -7.96
CA VAL A 116 -12.29 -12.58 -8.40
C VAL A 116 -11.73 -12.33 -9.81
N PHE A 117 -10.74 -13.11 -10.29
CA PHE A 117 -10.18 -12.93 -11.63
C PHE A 117 -11.10 -13.39 -12.77
N ARG A 118 -12.23 -14.03 -12.44
CA ARG A 118 -13.31 -14.28 -13.40
C ARG A 118 -14.10 -13.01 -13.74
N LEU A 119 -13.97 -11.98 -12.88
CA LEU A 119 -14.63 -10.69 -13.02
C LEU A 119 -13.69 -9.70 -13.74
N ARG A 120 -14.26 -8.79 -14.54
CA ARG A 120 -13.49 -7.79 -15.30
C ARG A 120 -13.97 -6.38 -14.98
N GLY A 121 -13.06 -5.41 -15.07
CA GLY A 121 -13.37 -4.00 -14.89
C GLY A 121 -14.02 -3.70 -13.53
N HIS A 122 -15.15 -3.02 -13.55
CA HIS A 122 -15.87 -2.61 -12.34
C HIS A 122 -16.40 -3.79 -11.50
N TYR A 123 -16.72 -4.92 -12.14
CA TYR A 123 -17.17 -6.13 -11.43
C TYR A 123 -16.07 -6.73 -10.57
N PHE A 124 -14.79 -6.58 -10.96
CA PHE A 124 -13.67 -6.98 -10.14
C PHE A 124 -13.61 -6.17 -8.83
N ALA A 125 -13.80 -4.85 -8.91
CA ALA A 125 -13.82 -3.97 -7.74
C ALA A 125 -14.95 -4.36 -6.77
N ILE A 126 -16.16 -4.55 -7.28
CA ILE A 126 -17.32 -4.99 -6.47
C ILE A 126 -17.10 -6.39 -5.91
N GLY A 127 -16.59 -7.32 -6.70
CA GLY A 127 -16.31 -8.68 -6.25
C GLY A 127 -15.29 -8.75 -5.13
N THR A 128 -14.23 -7.94 -5.17
CA THR A 128 -13.24 -7.87 -4.09
C THR A 128 -13.83 -7.27 -2.81
N TRP A 129 -14.73 -6.30 -2.92
CA TRP A 129 -15.46 -5.77 -1.77
C TRP A 129 -16.37 -6.81 -1.13
N VAL A 130 -17.18 -7.52 -1.94
CA VAL A 130 -18.03 -8.60 -1.45
C VAL A 130 -17.22 -9.68 -0.73
N VAL A 131 -16.04 -10.04 -1.23
CA VAL A 131 -15.13 -10.97 -0.54
C VAL A 131 -14.73 -10.43 0.84
N ALA A 132 -14.45 -9.15 0.97
CA ALA A 132 -14.12 -8.55 2.26
C ALA A 132 -15.28 -8.62 3.25
N GLU A 133 -16.53 -8.40 2.78
CA GLU A 133 -17.74 -8.55 3.59
C GLU A 133 -17.97 -10.02 4.03
N VAL A 134 -17.68 -10.98 3.15
CA VAL A 134 -17.75 -12.40 3.52
C VAL A 134 -16.76 -12.73 4.65
N PHE A 135 -15.55 -12.21 4.61
CA PHE A 135 -14.59 -12.36 5.71
C PHE A 135 -15.08 -11.68 6.99
N LEU A 136 -15.62 -10.45 6.90
CA LEU A 136 -16.19 -9.75 8.05
C LEU A 136 -17.25 -10.62 8.74
N LEU A 137 -18.23 -11.08 7.98
CA LEU A 137 -19.32 -11.90 8.51
C LEU A 137 -18.82 -13.26 9.03
N GLY A 138 -17.87 -13.89 8.34
CA GLY A 138 -17.24 -15.14 8.74
C GLY A 138 -16.53 -15.00 10.09
N PHE A 139 -15.65 -14.02 10.25
CA PHE A 139 -14.92 -13.79 11.49
C PHE A 139 -15.85 -13.38 12.65
N ALA A 140 -16.94 -12.66 12.38
CA ALA A 140 -17.93 -12.28 13.39
C ALA A 140 -18.68 -13.49 13.98
N GLN A 141 -18.76 -14.62 13.26
CA GLN A 141 -19.42 -15.85 13.74
C GLN A 141 -18.48 -16.74 14.57
N VAL A 142 -17.16 -16.55 14.47
CA VAL A 142 -16.18 -17.41 15.16
C VAL A 142 -16.04 -17.02 16.62
N LYS A 143 -16.76 -17.71 17.51
CA LYS A 143 -16.79 -17.43 18.97
C LYS A 143 -15.40 -17.54 19.62
N SER A 144 -14.53 -18.44 19.16
CA SER A 144 -13.16 -18.59 19.67
C SER A 144 -12.27 -17.36 19.39
N LEU A 145 -12.65 -16.51 18.42
CA LEU A 145 -11.98 -15.25 18.11
C LEU A 145 -12.72 -14.02 18.68
N GLY A 146 -13.54 -14.24 19.69
CA GLY A 146 -14.32 -13.19 20.34
C GLY A 146 -15.63 -12.82 19.62
N GLY A 147 -15.98 -13.50 18.52
CA GLY A 147 -17.18 -13.22 17.72
C GLY A 147 -17.26 -11.75 17.31
N GLY A 148 -18.47 -11.18 17.28
CA GLY A 148 -18.68 -9.76 16.93
C GLY A 148 -18.03 -8.76 17.90
N SER A 149 -17.78 -9.16 19.17
CA SER A 149 -17.14 -8.29 20.17
C SER A 149 -15.63 -8.17 20.02
N GLY A 150 -15.00 -9.09 19.28
CA GLY A 150 -13.57 -9.13 19.05
C GLY A 150 -12.76 -9.60 20.26
N MET A 151 -11.45 -9.40 20.20
CA MET A 151 -10.50 -9.85 21.23
C MET A 151 -9.41 -8.81 21.49
N SER A 152 -8.74 -8.92 22.64
CA SER A 152 -7.62 -8.07 23.03
C SER A 152 -6.38 -8.91 23.31
N LEU A 153 -5.19 -8.36 23.04
CA LEU A 153 -3.94 -9.02 23.36
C LEU A 153 -3.75 -9.11 24.88
N PRO A 154 -3.41 -10.28 25.42
CA PRO A 154 -3.06 -10.43 26.84
C PRO A 154 -1.87 -9.57 27.23
N ILE A 155 -1.89 -9.07 28.47
CA ILE A 155 -0.82 -8.21 29.01
C ILE A 155 0.55 -8.91 28.99
N SER A 156 0.59 -10.24 29.17
CA SER A 156 1.81 -11.05 29.08
C SER A 156 2.48 -10.92 27.71
N ILE A 157 1.71 -11.01 26.63
CA ILE A 157 2.21 -10.85 25.25
C ILE A 157 2.64 -9.40 25.00
N ILE A 158 1.88 -8.42 25.52
CA ILE A 158 2.25 -7.00 25.39
C ILE A 158 3.59 -6.70 26.07
N LYS A 159 3.82 -7.28 27.25
CA LYS A 159 5.11 -7.13 27.99
C LYS A 159 6.27 -7.87 27.33
N SER A 160 6.02 -8.96 26.60
CA SER A 160 7.07 -9.69 25.90
C SER A 160 7.62 -8.93 24.67
N ILE A 161 6.91 -7.92 24.16
CA ILE A 161 7.41 -7.06 23.08
C ILE A 161 8.48 -6.10 23.63
N ALA A 162 8.18 -5.45 24.75
CA ALA A 162 9.13 -4.61 25.48
C ALA A 162 8.64 -4.38 26.92
N PRO A 163 9.56 -4.30 27.89
CA PRO A 163 9.24 -4.15 29.31
C PRO A 163 8.50 -2.85 29.62
N SER A 164 8.91 -1.75 29.00
CA SER A 164 8.32 -0.43 29.18
C SER A 164 7.41 -0.02 28.05
N ARG A 165 6.48 0.89 28.33
CA ARG A 165 5.58 1.45 27.31
C ARG A 165 6.35 2.27 26.27
N ALA A 166 7.40 2.99 26.70
CA ALA A 166 8.21 3.80 25.79
C ALA A 166 9.00 2.94 24.81
N GLU A 167 9.65 1.88 25.29
CA GLU A 167 10.39 0.93 24.46
C GLU A 167 9.46 0.21 23.46
N ARG A 168 8.25 -0.14 23.89
CA ARG A 168 7.26 -0.75 22.99
C ARG A 168 6.84 0.19 21.87
N GLU A 169 6.58 1.47 22.16
CA GLU A 169 6.23 2.46 21.15
C GLU A 169 7.40 2.67 20.17
N ALA A 170 8.64 2.72 20.66
CA ALA A 170 9.84 2.79 19.84
C ALA A 170 10.02 1.53 18.96
N THR A 171 9.80 0.33 19.52
CA THR A 171 9.88 -0.93 18.78
C THR A 171 8.85 -0.98 17.65
N ILE A 172 7.60 -0.61 17.94
CA ILE A 172 6.51 -0.59 16.93
C ILE A 172 6.82 0.44 15.83
N TYR A 173 7.34 1.61 16.20
CA TYR A 173 7.77 2.63 15.25
C TYR A 173 8.86 2.12 14.30
N LEU A 174 9.90 1.48 14.85
CA LEU A 174 11.00 0.91 14.06
C LEU A 174 10.51 -0.25 13.18
N LEU A 175 9.58 -1.07 13.65
CA LEU A 175 8.93 -2.11 12.84
C LEU A 175 8.12 -1.50 11.69
N ALA A 176 7.38 -0.42 11.95
CA ALA A 176 6.63 0.27 10.90
C ALA A 176 7.57 0.87 9.84
N LEU A 177 8.67 1.49 10.28
CA LEU A 177 9.71 1.99 9.39
C LEU A 177 10.35 0.86 8.57
N ALA A 178 10.69 -0.27 9.20
CA ALA A 178 11.26 -1.42 8.50
C ALA A 178 10.29 -1.99 7.45
N VAL A 179 9.02 -2.14 7.78
CA VAL A 179 7.99 -2.65 6.86
C VAL A 179 7.82 -1.72 5.66
N VAL A 180 7.73 -0.40 5.86
CA VAL A 180 7.58 0.52 4.72
C VAL A 180 8.81 0.52 3.81
N ILE A 181 10.02 0.42 4.37
CA ILE A 181 11.26 0.31 3.59
C ILE A 181 11.26 -0.97 2.76
N VAL A 182 10.93 -2.12 3.38
CA VAL A 182 10.86 -3.42 2.69
C VAL A 182 9.82 -3.38 1.58
N VAL A 183 8.65 -2.79 1.83
CA VAL A 183 7.58 -2.64 0.84
C VAL A 183 8.04 -1.77 -0.34
N ILE A 184 8.60 -0.58 -0.07
CA ILE A 184 9.06 0.34 -1.14
C ILE A 184 10.17 -0.31 -1.96
N PHE A 185 11.16 -0.93 -1.29
CA PHE A 185 12.26 -1.61 -1.98
C PHE A 185 11.77 -2.83 -2.77
N GLY A 186 10.88 -3.63 -2.20
CA GLY A 186 10.28 -4.80 -2.85
C GLY A 186 9.50 -4.43 -4.11
N VAL A 187 8.65 -3.40 -4.03
CA VAL A 187 7.92 -2.87 -5.21
C VAL A 187 8.90 -2.32 -6.25
N TYR A 188 9.90 -1.54 -5.83
CA TYR A 188 10.92 -1.02 -6.74
C TYR A 188 11.69 -2.14 -7.46
N ALA A 189 12.13 -3.17 -6.73
CA ALA A 189 12.83 -4.31 -7.30
C ALA A 189 11.95 -5.11 -8.27
N LEU A 190 10.68 -5.32 -7.90
CA LEU A 190 9.69 -5.99 -8.76
C LEU A 190 9.48 -5.22 -10.07
N LEU A 191 9.30 -3.89 -10.00
CA LEU A 191 9.07 -3.05 -11.17
C LEU A 191 10.29 -2.96 -12.09
N ARG A 192 11.51 -3.11 -11.57
CA ARG A 192 12.76 -3.17 -12.38
C ARG A 192 13.04 -4.54 -12.97
N SER A 193 12.28 -5.56 -12.58
CA SER A 193 12.39 -6.92 -13.10
C SER A 193 11.58 -7.10 -14.40
N ARG A 194 11.75 -8.27 -15.05
CA ARG A 194 10.94 -8.69 -16.18
C ARG A 194 9.43 -8.70 -15.88
N TYR A 195 9.06 -8.89 -14.62
CA TYR A 195 7.66 -8.87 -14.19
C TYR A 195 7.07 -7.46 -14.24
N GLY A 196 7.88 -6.43 -13.93
CA GLY A 196 7.45 -5.03 -14.06
C GLY A 196 7.15 -4.63 -15.50
N LEU A 197 7.98 -5.08 -16.47
CA LEU A 197 7.71 -4.86 -17.90
C LEU A 197 6.43 -5.59 -18.35
N ALA A 198 6.22 -6.82 -17.88
CA ALA A 198 5.00 -7.55 -18.18
C ALA A 198 3.75 -6.86 -17.60
N LEU A 199 3.84 -6.30 -16.38
CA LEU A 199 2.74 -5.55 -15.76
C LEU A 199 2.36 -4.32 -16.57
N THR A 200 3.32 -3.52 -17.02
CA THR A 200 3.03 -2.32 -17.83
C THR A 200 2.39 -2.70 -19.15
N SER A 201 2.86 -3.76 -19.81
CA SER A 201 2.22 -4.23 -21.06
C SER A 201 0.79 -4.73 -20.86
N ILE A 202 0.50 -5.42 -19.74
CA ILE A 202 -0.84 -5.89 -19.40
C ILE A 202 -1.77 -4.71 -19.12
N ARG A 203 -1.29 -3.69 -18.41
CA ARG A 203 -2.06 -2.48 -18.10
C ARG A 203 -2.43 -1.73 -19.37
N ASP A 204 -1.52 -1.60 -20.32
CA ASP A 204 -1.73 -0.84 -21.55
C ASP A 204 -2.65 -1.60 -22.53
N SER A 205 -2.46 -2.91 -22.72
CA SER A 205 -3.34 -3.78 -23.50
C SER A 205 -3.15 -5.25 -23.13
N GLU A 206 -4.18 -5.85 -22.54
CA GLU A 206 -4.18 -7.26 -22.15
C GLU A 206 -4.11 -8.21 -23.34
N GLU A 207 -4.74 -7.83 -24.47
CA GLU A 207 -4.75 -8.61 -25.71
C GLU A 207 -3.38 -8.57 -26.41
N ALA A 208 -2.78 -7.37 -26.50
CA ALA A 208 -1.45 -7.21 -27.08
C ALA A 208 -0.37 -7.93 -26.27
N SER A 209 -0.44 -7.88 -24.93
CA SER A 209 0.50 -8.59 -24.07
C SER A 209 0.41 -10.11 -24.22
N SER A 210 -0.80 -10.65 -24.39
CA SER A 210 -1.03 -12.07 -24.67
C SER A 210 -0.42 -12.49 -26.01
N SER A 211 -0.54 -11.65 -27.05
CA SER A 211 0.05 -11.89 -28.36
C SER A 211 1.59 -11.90 -28.34
N LEU A 212 2.20 -11.21 -27.38
CA LEU A 212 3.65 -11.24 -27.11
C LEU A 212 4.09 -12.43 -26.25
N GLY A 213 3.17 -13.36 -25.92
CA GLY A 213 3.46 -14.56 -25.12
C GLY A 213 3.48 -14.32 -23.60
N VAL A 214 3.01 -13.18 -23.12
CA VAL A 214 2.89 -12.91 -21.68
C VAL A 214 1.68 -13.67 -21.11
N ASN A 215 1.90 -14.48 -20.07
CA ASN A 215 0.81 -15.13 -19.36
C ASN A 215 0.18 -14.15 -18.35
N ASN A 216 -0.85 -13.42 -18.78
CA ASN A 216 -1.50 -12.37 -18.02
C ASN A 216 -2.05 -12.87 -16.68
N PHE A 217 -2.61 -14.08 -16.63
CA PHE A 217 -3.13 -14.68 -15.39
C PHE A 217 -2.03 -14.86 -14.35
N ARG A 218 -0.87 -15.44 -14.73
CA ARG A 218 0.23 -15.69 -13.80
C ARG A 218 0.84 -14.39 -13.28
N ILE A 219 0.96 -13.38 -14.12
CA ILE A 219 1.50 -12.07 -13.71
C ILE A 219 0.54 -11.35 -12.74
N LYS A 220 -0.75 -11.32 -13.07
CA LYS A 220 -1.78 -10.76 -12.19
C LYS A 220 -1.84 -11.50 -10.85
N LEU A 221 -1.78 -12.84 -10.87
CA LEU A 221 -1.78 -13.67 -9.66
C LEU A 221 -0.57 -13.37 -8.78
N LEU A 222 0.65 -13.29 -9.37
CA LEU A 222 1.87 -12.96 -8.65
C LEU A 222 1.72 -11.64 -7.89
N VAL A 223 1.25 -10.59 -8.57
CA VAL A 223 1.10 -9.26 -7.99
C VAL A 223 0.00 -9.23 -6.94
N TYR A 224 -1.09 -9.96 -7.15
CA TYR A 224 -2.18 -10.08 -6.18
C TYR A 224 -1.69 -10.76 -4.88
N VAL A 225 -0.92 -11.84 -4.99
CA VAL A 225 -0.33 -12.55 -3.85
C VAL A 225 0.69 -11.68 -3.11
N ILE A 226 1.56 -10.96 -3.83
CA ILE A 226 2.53 -10.03 -3.22
C ILE A 226 1.79 -8.90 -2.47
N SER A 227 0.77 -8.33 -3.09
CA SER A 227 -0.05 -7.29 -2.46
C SER A 227 -0.78 -7.82 -1.21
N ALA A 228 -1.35 -9.02 -1.27
CA ALA A 228 -2.00 -9.67 -0.13
C ALA A 228 -1.01 -9.94 1.01
N PHE A 229 0.21 -10.44 0.68
CA PHE A 229 1.29 -10.62 1.65
C PHE A 229 1.63 -9.33 2.38
N GLY A 230 1.92 -8.26 1.63
CA GLY A 230 2.27 -6.97 2.20
C GLY A 230 1.13 -6.37 3.01
N THR A 231 -0.11 -6.40 2.48
CA THR A 231 -1.28 -5.85 3.16
C THR A 231 -1.60 -6.60 4.46
N ALA A 232 -1.51 -7.92 4.48
CA ALA A 232 -1.72 -8.72 5.69
C ALA A 232 -0.60 -8.50 6.74
N SER A 233 0.66 -8.39 6.31
CA SER A 233 1.76 -8.04 7.22
C SER A 233 1.55 -6.66 7.86
N ILE A 234 1.12 -5.68 7.08
CA ILE A 234 0.82 -4.33 7.58
C ILE A 234 -0.41 -4.36 8.49
N GLY A 235 -1.44 -5.14 8.15
CA GLY A 235 -2.61 -5.37 8.99
C GLY A 235 -2.24 -5.93 10.37
N ALA A 236 -1.35 -6.92 10.41
CA ALA A 236 -0.81 -7.45 11.67
C ALA A 236 -0.10 -6.36 12.49
N LEU A 237 0.74 -5.53 11.85
CA LEU A 237 1.42 -4.42 12.51
C LEU A 237 0.46 -3.36 13.07
N ILE A 238 -0.58 -3.00 12.30
CA ILE A 238 -1.63 -2.06 12.75
C ILE A 238 -2.32 -2.58 14.02
N TYR A 239 -2.69 -3.86 14.04
CA TYR A 239 -3.39 -4.44 15.19
C TYR A 239 -2.46 -4.74 16.36
N LEU A 240 -1.15 -4.88 16.13
CA LEU A 240 -0.14 -4.86 17.19
C LEU A 240 -0.08 -3.48 17.90
N THR A 241 -0.30 -2.41 17.16
CA THR A 241 -0.36 -1.04 17.72
C THR A 241 -1.66 -0.81 18.50
N LYS A 242 -2.80 -1.28 17.95
CA LYS A 242 -4.14 -1.09 18.54
C LYS A 242 -4.41 -2.00 19.73
N LEU A 243 -3.73 -3.14 19.86
CA LEU A 243 -3.85 -4.14 20.93
C LEU A 243 -5.24 -4.77 21.08
N ARG A 244 -6.19 -4.39 20.28
CA ARG A 244 -7.55 -4.92 20.23
C ARG A 244 -8.03 -5.00 18.79
N ILE A 245 -8.77 -6.06 18.48
CA ILE A 245 -9.34 -6.29 17.16
C ILE A 245 -10.82 -6.65 17.29
N THR A 246 -11.66 -6.08 16.43
CA THR A 246 -13.06 -6.46 16.23
C THR A 246 -13.29 -6.67 14.74
N PRO A 247 -14.22 -7.55 14.32
CA PRO A 247 -14.47 -7.77 12.90
C PRO A 247 -14.87 -6.48 12.17
N SER A 248 -15.75 -5.68 12.75
CA SER A 248 -16.20 -4.41 12.18
C SER A 248 -15.07 -3.42 11.93
N ALA A 249 -14.09 -3.32 12.85
CA ALA A 249 -12.96 -2.42 12.68
C ALA A 249 -11.87 -3.00 11.76
N ALA A 250 -11.72 -4.34 11.73
CA ALA A 250 -10.67 -5.01 10.96
C ALA A 250 -10.96 -5.04 9.46
N PHE A 251 -12.23 -5.25 9.11
CA PHE A 251 -12.71 -5.35 7.73
C PHE A 251 -13.47 -4.10 7.26
N ASP A 252 -13.29 -2.96 7.96
CA ASP A 252 -13.94 -1.70 7.61
C ASP A 252 -13.50 -1.21 6.23
N ILE A 253 -14.47 -0.86 5.38
CA ILE A 253 -14.23 -0.33 4.03
C ILE A 253 -13.44 0.98 4.06
N ASN A 254 -13.49 1.73 5.16
CA ASN A 254 -12.75 2.98 5.33
C ASN A 254 -11.24 2.79 5.16
N TRP A 255 -10.69 1.60 5.46
CA TRP A 255 -9.28 1.29 5.18
C TRP A 255 -8.96 1.43 3.69
N THR A 256 -9.72 0.72 2.85
CA THR A 256 -9.50 0.75 1.41
C THR A 256 -9.81 2.12 0.81
N THR A 257 -10.88 2.77 1.24
CA THR A 257 -11.25 4.11 0.78
C THR A 257 -10.12 5.12 1.06
N THR A 258 -9.57 5.12 2.27
CA THR A 258 -8.45 5.99 2.64
C THR A 258 -7.21 5.70 1.78
N ILE A 259 -6.88 4.42 1.56
CA ILE A 259 -5.75 4.02 0.71
C ILE A 259 -5.94 4.53 -0.73
N ILE A 260 -7.14 4.35 -1.29
CA ILE A 260 -7.48 4.84 -2.64
C ILE A 260 -7.29 6.35 -2.72
N PHE A 261 -7.81 7.11 -1.74
CA PHE A 261 -7.64 8.56 -1.72
C PHE A 261 -6.16 8.98 -1.65
N ILE A 262 -5.34 8.31 -0.83
CA ILE A 262 -3.91 8.60 -0.73
C ILE A 262 -3.22 8.38 -2.08
N VAL A 263 -3.51 7.28 -2.77
CA VAL A 263 -2.88 6.95 -4.05
C VAL A 263 -3.37 7.86 -5.16
N VAL A 264 -4.68 8.08 -5.27
CA VAL A 264 -5.29 8.87 -6.33
C VAL A 264 -4.89 10.35 -6.19
N ILE A 265 -5.01 10.95 -5.02
CA ILE A 265 -4.62 12.34 -4.78
C ILE A 265 -3.10 12.51 -4.89
N GLY A 266 -2.32 11.56 -4.36
CA GLY A 266 -0.86 11.54 -4.50
C GLY A 266 -0.40 11.33 -5.96
N GLY A 267 -1.13 10.54 -6.75
CA GLY A 267 -0.89 10.31 -8.18
C GLY A 267 -1.18 11.52 -9.05
N ILE A 268 -2.22 12.29 -8.74
CA ILE A 268 -2.57 13.52 -9.48
C ILE A 268 -1.43 14.55 -9.45
N LYS A 269 -0.67 14.64 -8.37
CA LYS A 269 0.53 15.50 -8.32
C LYS A 269 1.67 15.04 -9.22
N LYS A 270 1.66 13.80 -9.69
CA LYS A 270 2.73 13.20 -10.51
C LYS A 270 2.45 13.26 -12.00
N GLN A 271 1.21 13.48 -12.39
CA GLN A 271 0.77 13.67 -13.77
C GLN A 271 0.34 15.10 -13.96
N ASP A 272 1.22 15.94 -14.40
CA ASP A 272 1.08 17.04 -15.29
C ASP A 272 1.76 18.35 -14.96
N THR A 273 2.88 18.50 -15.58
CA THR A 273 3.42 19.79 -16.02
C THR A 273 2.82 20.13 -17.40
N SER A 274 1.65 20.68 -17.45
CA SER A 274 1.22 21.36 -18.67
C SER A 274 0.15 22.45 -18.43
N ASN A 275 0.65 23.68 -18.48
CA ASN A 275 0.02 24.86 -19.11
C ASN A 275 -1.17 25.59 -18.50
N LEU A 276 -1.39 25.58 -17.18
CA LEU A 276 -2.11 26.70 -16.56
C LEU A 276 -1.16 27.46 -15.61
N LYS A 277 -0.74 28.66 -16.01
CA LYS A 277 -0.01 29.58 -15.12
C LYS A 277 -1.01 30.30 -14.20
N GLY A 278 -1.31 29.71 -13.06
CA GLY A 278 -1.95 30.44 -11.97
C GLY A 278 -0.89 31.29 -11.26
N GLN A 279 -1.08 32.59 -11.19
CA GLN A 279 -0.25 33.48 -10.39
C GLN A 279 -1.09 34.03 -9.24
N THR A 280 -0.52 33.99 -8.03
CA THR A 280 -1.10 34.76 -6.91
C THR A 280 -0.92 36.22 -7.18
N PRO A 281 -1.98 37.06 -7.20
CA PRO A 281 -1.85 38.48 -7.46
C PRO A 281 -0.84 39.14 -6.49
N GLY A 282 0.12 39.86 -7.04
CA GLY A 282 1.16 40.58 -6.29
C GLY A 282 2.43 39.81 -5.96
N LEU A 283 2.42 38.49 -5.80
CA LEU A 283 3.59 37.67 -5.41
C LEU A 283 4.23 36.93 -6.59
N GLY A 284 3.50 36.70 -7.66
CA GLY A 284 4.01 36.00 -8.85
C GLY A 284 4.97 36.79 -9.73
N SER A 285 5.09 38.13 -9.51
CA SER A 285 5.96 39.02 -10.27
C SER A 285 7.32 39.33 -9.61
N VAL A 286 7.56 38.81 -8.39
CA VAL A 286 8.81 39.05 -7.67
C VAL A 286 9.94 38.18 -8.28
N PRO A 287 11.07 38.78 -8.71
CA PRO A 287 12.20 38.03 -9.21
C PRO A 287 12.78 37.12 -8.10
N VAL A 288 13.15 35.87 -8.48
CA VAL A 288 13.65 34.79 -7.61
C VAL A 288 12.57 34.05 -6.80
N VAL A 289 11.63 34.71 -6.14
CA VAL A 289 10.62 34.09 -5.26
C VAL A 289 9.32 33.83 -5.99
N GLY A 290 9.01 34.55 -7.06
CA GLY A 290 7.75 34.44 -7.81
C GLY A 290 7.48 33.05 -8.42
N ASN A 291 8.51 32.22 -8.65
CA ASN A 291 8.34 30.86 -9.16
C ASN A 291 7.74 29.88 -8.13
N LEU A 292 7.83 30.19 -6.83
CA LEU A 292 7.20 29.39 -5.76
C LEU A 292 5.68 29.60 -5.68
N PHE A 293 5.18 30.72 -6.26
CA PHE A 293 3.76 31.09 -6.24
C PHE A 293 3.07 30.92 -7.60
N LYS A 294 3.72 30.23 -8.55
CA LYS A 294 3.17 29.88 -9.85
C LYS A 294 2.71 28.42 -9.85
N SER A 295 1.43 28.18 -10.01
CA SER A 295 0.84 26.85 -10.18
C SER A 295 0.48 26.60 -11.65
N ARG A 296 0.78 25.41 -12.16
CA ARG A 296 0.35 24.98 -13.50
C ARG A 296 -0.59 23.77 -13.33
N GLN A 297 -1.84 23.90 -13.73
CA GLN A 297 -2.83 22.83 -13.70
C GLN A 297 -3.37 22.52 -15.10
N LYS A 298 -3.49 21.25 -15.46
CA LYS A 298 -4.25 20.79 -16.64
C LYS A 298 -5.67 20.41 -16.23
N LYS A 299 -6.66 20.89 -16.97
CA LYS A 299 -8.07 20.83 -16.60
C LYS A 299 -8.78 19.55 -17.07
N ASP A 300 -8.15 18.77 -17.95
CA ASP A 300 -8.83 17.67 -18.65
C ASP A 300 -8.88 16.33 -17.90
N GLU A 301 -7.97 16.08 -16.95
CA GLU A 301 -7.92 14.81 -16.21
C GLU A 301 -8.84 14.74 -14.98
N LEU A 302 -9.23 15.88 -14.42
CA LEU A 302 -10.22 15.95 -13.34
C LEU A 302 -11.61 15.44 -13.77
N THR A 303 -11.93 15.50 -15.07
CA THR A 303 -13.22 15.06 -15.62
C THR A 303 -13.31 13.53 -15.69
N GLU A 304 -12.22 12.83 -15.97
CA GLU A 304 -12.19 11.37 -15.99
C GLU A 304 -12.26 10.76 -14.59
N LEU A 305 -11.64 11.39 -13.62
CA LEU A 305 -11.67 10.93 -12.22
C LEU A 305 -13.05 11.10 -11.58
N LEU A 306 -13.77 12.18 -11.92
CA LEU A 306 -15.16 12.43 -11.48
C LEU A 306 -16.15 11.41 -12.10
N ILE A 307 -15.86 10.89 -13.29
CA ILE A 307 -16.67 9.83 -13.94
C ILE A 307 -16.55 8.51 -13.17
N PHE A 308 -15.40 8.21 -12.55
CA PHE A 308 -15.21 7.01 -11.74
C PHE A 308 -15.94 7.06 -10.39
N LEU A 309 -16.13 8.24 -9.83
CA LEU A 309 -16.79 8.44 -8.52
C LEU A 309 -18.26 8.79 -8.62
N ALA A 310 -18.75 9.18 -9.79
CA ALA A 310 -20.16 9.44 -10.02
C ALA A 310 -20.73 8.42 -11.01
N PRO A 311 -21.45 7.36 -10.56
CA PRO A 311 -22.16 6.50 -11.48
C PRO A 311 -23.19 7.33 -12.25
N ARG A 312 -22.97 7.51 -13.55
CA ARG A 312 -23.93 8.19 -14.42
C ARG A 312 -25.17 7.30 -14.53
N VAL A 313 -26.23 7.69 -13.86
CA VAL A 313 -27.55 7.11 -14.09
C VAL A 313 -27.96 7.51 -15.50
N ILE A 314 -27.80 6.59 -16.43
CA ILE A 314 -28.37 6.74 -17.78
C ILE A 314 -29.87 6.47 -17.63
N ARG A 315 -30.67 7.51 -17.86
CA ARG A 315 -32.12 7.40 -18.07
C ARG A 315 -32.38 6.85 -19.48
#